data_eb6485ad2961822a3b68f89076aff4cd
#
_entry.id   eb6485ad2961822a3b68f89076aff4cd
#
_cell.length_a   1.000
_cell.length_b   1.000
_cell.length_c   1.000
_cell.angle_alpha   90.00
_cell.angle_beta   90.00
_cell.angle_gamma   90.00
#
_symmetry.space_group_name_H-M   'P 1'
#
loop_
_entity.id
_entity.type
_entity.pdbx_description
1 polymer ?
#
loop_
_entity_poly.entity_id
_entity_poly.type
_entity_poly.pdbx_seq_one_letter_code
_entity_poly.pdbx_strand_id
1 'polypeptide(L)'
;NRIATDIANEYNKFDGFVVFHGTDTMGYTASALSFMLENLSKPVILTGSQIPLSEVRNDALENVVTSLWIAAHQPIKEVCVYFNQRLLRGNRTQKVSAHRFNAFDSPNFPHLATIGTAIERKKDRLLKRKKGAFHLQMISEQCIANFRLFPGFTTEVLTYILNQPLRGLILETYGVGNAPNNDPSFLKLLEDACQRGVILVNCSQCQHGRVEMSQYATGFTLKKAGLISGYDMTPEAAHCKLLYLLSKYSKVKKIKALMEVDLCGELSR
;
A
#
# COMPACT_ATOMS: atom_id res chain seq x y z
N ASN A 1 -2.03 2.13 -14.32
CA ASN A 1 -2.15 1.24 -15.49
C ASN A 1 -1.04 1.49 -16.50
N ARG A 2 -0.81 2.73 -17.00
CA ARG A 2 0.17 3.01 -18.07
C ARG A 2 1.57 2.47 -17.74
N ILE A 3 2.14 2.82 -16.60
CA ILE A 3 3.46 2.32 -16.16
C ILE A 3 3.50 0.78 -16.14
N ALA A 4 2.45 0.14 -15.64
CA ALA A 4 2.38 -1.32 -15.58
C ALA A 4 2.34 -1.95 -16.97
N THR A 5 1.62 -1.32 -17.92
CA THR A 5 1.58 -1.74 -19.34
C THR A 5 2.95 -1.59 -20.00
N ASP A 6 3.63 -0.46 -19.80
CA ASP A 6 4.97 -0.21 -20.37
C ASP A 6 5.97 -1.26 -19.84
N ILE A 7 5.95 -1.56 -18.53
CA ILE A 7 6.77 -2.61 -17.93
C ILE A 7 6.45 -3.99 -18.54
N ALA A 8 5.16 -4.32 -18.72
CA ALA A 8 4.76 -5.61 -19.26
C ALA A 8 5.18 -5.79 -20.72
N ASN A 9 5.04 -4.76 -21.55
CA ASN A 9 5.44 -4.79 -22.96
C ASN A 9 6.95 -4.99 -23.13
N GLU A 10 7.74 -4.44 -22.23
CA GLU A 10 9.19 -4.49 -22.26
C GLU A 10 9.78 -5.59 -21.35
N TYR A 11 8.92 -6.36 -20.67
CA TYR A 11 9.34 -7.29 -19.62
C TYR A 11 10.40 -8.30 -20.05
N ASN A 12 10.31 -8.81 -21.28
CA ASN A 12 11.24 -9.82 -21.79
C ASN A 12 12.54 -9.23 -22.37
N LYS A 13 12.60 -7.91 -22.57
CA LYS A 13 13.75 -7.26 -23.21
C LYS A 13 14.76 -6.73 -22.19
N PHE A 14 14.32 -6.43 -20.96
CA PHE A 14 15.15 -5.79 -19.93
C PHE A 14 15.23 -6.64 -18.67
N ASP A 15 16.32 -6.52 -17.92
CA ASP A 15 16.58 -7.26 -16.68
C ASP A 15 16.01 -6.57 -15.43
N GLY A 16 15.61 -5.32 -15.52
CA GLY A 16 15.01 -4.53 -14.46
C GLY A 16 14.43 -3.23 -14.97
N PHE A 17 13.67 -2.53 -14.14
CA PHE A 17 12.98 -1.30 -14.48
C PHE A 17 13.18 -0.24 -13.39
N VAL A 18 13.42 1.00 -13.82
CA VAL A 18 13.45 2.15 -12.93
C VAL A 18 12.39 3.15 -13.38
N VAL A 19 11.57 3.60 -12.44
CA VAL A 19 10.47 4.52 -12.67
C VAL A 19 10.75 5.83 -11.95
N PHE A 20 10.95 6.91 -12.70
CA PHE A 20 11.05 8.25 -12.13
C PHE A 20 9.66 8.79 -11.87
N HIS A 21 9.39 9.16 -10.62
CA HIS A 21 8.04 9.48 -10.16
C HIS A 21 8.05 10.70 -9.23
N GLY A 22 6.99 11.49 -9.29
CA GLY A 22 6.76 12.53 -8.28
C GLY A 22 6.58 11.93 -6.89
N THR A 23 7.06 12.62 -5.85
CA THR A 23 7.15 12.04 -4.51
C THR A 23 5.80 11.86 -3.80
N ASP A 24 4.77 12.70 -4.12
CA ASP A 24 3.53 12.76 -3.34
C ASP A 24 2.68 11.49 -3.40
N THR A 25 2.62 10.86 -4.56
CA THR A 25 1.81 9.66 -4.78
C THR A 25 2.65 8.40 -5.07
N MET A 26 3.97 8.47 -4.87
CA MET A 26 4.88 7.35 -5.14
C MET A 26 4.51 6.09 -4.33
N GLY A 27 4.12 6.24 -3.06
CA GLY A 27 3.67 5.12 -2.22
C GLY A 27 2.44 4.40 -2.79
N TYR A 28 1.47 5.15 -3.33
CA TYR A 28 0.31 4.57 -4.02
C TYR A 28 0.71 3.85 -5.30
N THR A 29 1.54 4.47 -6.14
CA THR A 29 1.99 3.85 -7.39
C THR A 29 2.80 2.59 -7.14
N ALA A 30 3.73 2.62 -6.17
CA ALA A 30 4.52 1.46 -5.78
C ALA A 30 3.63 0.31 -5.23
N SER A 31 2.63 0.65 -4.42
CA SER A 31 1.66 -0.31 -3.91
C SER A 31 0.83 -0.93 -5.05
N ALA A 32 0.27 -0.11 -5.93
CA ALA A 32 -0.51 -0.59 -7.07
C ALA A 32 0.30 -1.53 -7.97
N LEU A 33 1.51 -1.13 -8.35
CA LEU A 33 2.41 -1.96 -9.18
C LEU A 33 2.77 -3.28 -8.50
N SER A 34 2.93 -3.29 -7.16
CA SER A 34 3.20 -4.51 -6.41
C SER A 34 2.11 -5.57 -6.56
N PHE A 35 0.85 -5.16 -6.68
CA PHE A 35 -0.28 -6.08 -6.91
C PHE A 35 -0.50 -6.39 -8.39
N MET A 36 -0.33 -5.40 -9.28
CA MET A 36 -0.60 -5.53 -10.71
C MET A 36 0.39 -6.43 -11.42
N LEU A 37 1.69 -6.40 -11.02
CA LEU A 37 2.78 -7.15 -11.64
C LEU A 37 2.90 -8.53 -10.96
N GLU A 38 1.97 -9.42 -11.27
CA GLU A 38 1.91 -10.76 -10.66
C GLU A 38 3.11 -11.62 -11.07
N ASN A 39 3.65 -12.38 -10.13
CA ASN A 39 4.81 -13.26 -10.32
C ASN A 39 6.06 -12.54 -10.84
N LEU A 40 6.24 -11.28 -10.45
CA LEU A 40 7.39 -10.47 -10.80
C LEU A 40 8.70 -11.21 -10.47
N SER A 41 9.63 -11.29 -11.43
CA SER A 41 10.92 -11.98 -11.28
C SER A 41 12.12 -11.06 -11.48
N LYS A 42 11.86 -9.77 -11.68
CA LYS A 42 12.85 -8.71 -11.95
C LYS A 42 12.61 -7.52 -11.03
N PRO A 43 13.62 -6.69 -10.73
CA PRO A 43 13.43 -5.49 -9.95
C PRO A 43 12.61 -4.43 -10.71
N VAL A 44 11.68 -3.81 -10.00
CA VAL A 44 10.99 -2.58 -10.43
C VAL A 44 11.21 -1.56 -9.33
N ILE A 45 11.99 -0.52 -9.59
CA ILE A 45 12.42 0.45 -8.58
C ILE A 45 11.83 1.81 -8.91
N LEU A 46 10.97 2.32 -8.03
CA LEU A 46 10.49 3.68 -8.10
C LEU A 46 11.47 4.59 -7.35
N THR A 47 11.73 5.74 -7.92
CA THR A 47 12.54 6.78 -7.31
C THR A 47 12.11 8.16 -7.79
N GLY A 48 12.66 9.20 -7.19
CA GLY A 48 12.41 10.59 -7.51
C GLY A 48 13.33 11.48 -6.71
N SER A 49 12.95 12.73 -6.54
CA SER A 49 13.73 13.67 -5.72
C SER A 49 12.83 14.67 -4.99
N GLN A 50 13.34 15.19 -3.87
CA GLN A 50 12.73 16.32 -3.17
C GLN A 50 13.10 17.65 -3.84
N ILE A 51 14.31 17.72 -4.40
CA ILE A 51 14.82 18.89 -5.10
C ILE A 51 15.07 18.49 -6.56
N PRO A 52 14.55 19.26 -7.53
CA PRO A 52 14.72 18.96 -8.96
C PRO A 52 16.20 18.87 -9.37
N LEU A 53 16.49 18.04 -10.36
CA LEU A 53 17.86 17.84 -10.89
C LEU A 53 18.50 19.13 -11.41
N SER A 54 17.71 20.12 -11.81
CA SER A 54 18.19 21.44 -12.25
C SER A 54 18.78 22.30 -11.14
N GLU A 55 18.49 21.96 -9.87
CA GLU A 55 19.00 22.71 -8.73
C GLU A 55 20.39 22.21 -8.31
N VAL A 56 21.26 23.14 -7.89
CA VAL A 56 22.66 22.82 -7.53
C VAL A 56 22.75 21.83 -6.39
N ARG A 57 21.88 21.97 -5.39
CA ARG A 57 21.84 21.09 -4.22
C ARG A 57 20.62 20.18 -4.30
N ASN A 58 20.73 19.09 -5.09
CA ASN A 58 19.63 18.15 -5.28
C ASN A 58 20.02 16.74 -4.82
N ASP A 59 18.99 15.93 -4.54
CA ASP A 59 19.08 14.50 -4.24
C ASP A 59 18.80 13.60 -5.45
N ALA A 60 18.47 14.20 -6.58
CA ALA A 60 18.00 13.48 -7.77
C ALA A 60 19.09 12.58 -8.37
N LEU A 61 20.32 13.11 -8.52
CA LEU A 61 21.40 12.37 -9.18
C LEU A 61 21.75 11.09 -8.43
N GLU A 62 21.91 11.16 -7.11
CA GLU A 62 22.23 10.01 -6.28
C GLU A 62 21.07 8.98 -6.32
N ASN A 63 19.83 9.44 -6.16
CA ASN A 63 18.66 8.57 -6.21
C ASN A 63 18.53 7.85 -7.56
N VAL A 64 18.78 8.54 -8.67
CA VAL A 64 18.72 7.99 -10.03
C VAL A 64 19.82 6.96 -10.25
N VAL A 65 21.09 7.35 -10.02
CA VAL A 65 22.25 6.49 -10.30
C VAL A 65 22.18 5.22 -9.46
N THR A 66 21.88 5.35 -8.17
CA THR A 66 21.79 4.19 -7.28
C THR A 66 20.61 3.28 -7.64
N SER A 67 19.45 3.84 -8.03
CA SER A 67 18.31 3.02 -8.49
C SER A 67 18.66 2.21 -9.73
N LEU A 68 19.34 2.79 -10.72
CA LEU A 68 19.81 2.11 -11.92
C LEU A 68 20.82 1.01 -11.56
N TRP A 69 21.76 1.32 -10.68
CA TRP A 69 22.75 0.35 -10.22
C TRP A 69 22.11 -0.86 -9.51
N ILE A 70 21.14 -0.60 -8.60
CA ILE A 70 20.38 -1.65 -7.91
C ILE A 70 19.60 -2.50 -8.91
N ALA A 71 18.90 -1.88 -9.86
CA ALA A 71 18.13 -2.59 -10.87
C ALA A 71 19.00 -3.51 -11.75
N ALA A 72 20.23 -3.09 -12.07
CA ALA A 72 21.16 -3.84 -12.90
C ALA A 72 21.86 -5.00 -12.14
N HIS A 73 22.17 -4.82 -10.85
CA HIS A 73 23.09 -5.73 -10.15
C HIS A 73 22.46 -6.51 -8.98
N GLN A 74 21.25 -6.14 -8.53
CA GLN A 74 20.65 -6.81 -7.37
C GLN A 74 19.53 -7.78 -7.81
N PRO A 75 19.56 -9.05 -7.38
CA PRO A 75 18.54 -10.03 -7.73
C PRO A 75 17.26 -9.85 -6.90
N ILE A 76 16.63 -8.69 -7.04
CA ILE A 76 15.38 -8.31 -6.38
C ILE A 76 14.21 -8.71 -7.29
N LYS A 77 13.14 -9.24 -6.72
CA LYS A 77 11.98 -9.76 -7.45
C LYS A 77 10.68 -9.16 -6.94
N GLU A 78 10.73 -7.87 -6.66
CA GLU A 78 9.61 -7.12 -6.11
C GLU A 78 9.67 -5.66 -6.54
N VAL A 79 8.56 -4.96 -6.40
CA VAL A 79 8.50 -3.51 -6.56
C VAL A 79 9.07 -2.86 -5.31
N CYS A 80 10.00 -1.94 -5.50
CA CYS A 80 10.69 -1.22 -4.43
C CYS A 80 10.59 0.29 -4.62
N VAL A 81 10.76 1.03 -3.54
CA VAL A 81 11.08 2.46 -3.56
C VAL A 81 12.51 2.61 -3.07
N TYR A 82 13.34 3.26 -3.88
CA TYR A 82 14.65 3.71 -3.44
C TYR A 82 14.63 5.22 -3.21
N PHE A 83 15.01 5.62 -2.02
CA PHE A 83 15.10 7.04 -1.67
C PHE A 83 16.08 7.27 -0.51
N ASN A 84 16.97 8.25 -0.66
CA ASN A 84 17.89 8.66 0.40
C ASN A 84 18.56 7.47 1.11
N GLN A 85 19.35 6.68 0.35
CA GLN A 85 20.17 5.55 0.85
C GLN A 85 19.37 4.38 1.46
N ARG A 86 18.06 4.31 1.20
CA ARG A 86 17.20 3.24 1.70
C ARG A 86 16.43 2.58 0.55
N LEU A 87 16.46 1.26 0.53
CA LEU A 87 15.60 0.49 -0.36
C LEU A 87 14.43 -0.08 0.47
N LEU A 88 13.25 0.33 0.11
CA LEU A 88 12.00 0.00 0.81
C LEU A 88 11.14 -0.92 -0.07
N ARG A 89 10.35 -1.81 0.54
CA ARG A 89 9.33 -2.55 -0.20
C ARG A 89 8.22 -1.61 -0.64
N GLY A 90 7.84 -1.65 -1.92
CA GLY A 90 6.93 -0.67 -2.50
C GLY A 90 5.58 -0.56 -1.78
N ASN A 91 4.95 -1.69 -1.46
CA ASN A 91 3.66 -1.73 -0.77
C ASN A 91 3.75 -1.66 0.77
N ARG A 92 4.91 -1.27 1.29
CA ARG A 92 5.14 -0.94 2.71
C ARG A 92 5.57 0.50 2.90
N THR A 93 5.72 1.23 1.80
CA THR A 93 6.33 2.56 1.77
C THR A 93 5.29 3.65 1.93
N GLN A 94 5.59 4.63 2.80
CA GLN A 94 4.83 5.87 2.98
C GLN A 94 5.72 7.08 2.82
N LYS A 95 5.16 8.20 2.32
CA LYS A 95 5.80 9.52 2.38
C LYS A 95 5.60 10.09 3.79
N VAL A 96 6.68 10.17 4.55
CA VAL A 96 6.67 10.59 5.97
C VAL A 96 7.16 12.02 6.18
N SER A 97 7.74 12.65 5.16
CA SER A 97 8.20 14.04 5.24
C SER A 97 7.98 14.78 3.93
N ALA A 98 7.50 16.02 4.03
CA ALA A 98 7.35 16.92 2.90
C ALA A 98 8.66 17.65 2.53
N HIS A 99 9.64 17.74 3.45
CA HIS A 99 10.81 18.62 3.29
C HIS A 99 12.16 17.92 3.42
N ARG A 100 12.24 16.78 4.12
CA ARG A 100 13.52 16.09 4.35
C ARG A 100 13.89 15.20 3.17
N PHE A 101 15.18 14.97 2.95
CA PHE A 101 15.64 14.00 1.95
C PHE A 101 15.22 12.57 2.29
N ASN A 102 15.20 12.20 3.57
CA ASN A 102 14.57 10.96 4.02
C ASN A 102 13.04 11.09 4.04
N ALA A 103 12.46 11.35 2.87
CA ALA A 103 11.05 11.62 2.69
C ALA A 103 10.16 10.38 2.80
N PHE A 104 10.72 9.19 2.60
CA PHE A 104 10.00 7.92 2.64
C PHE A 104 10.50 7.02 3.76
N ASP A 105 9.58 6.25 4.33
CA ASP A 105 9.88 5.19 5.28
C ASP A 105 8.93 4.00 5.10
N SER A 106 9.27 2.90 5.74
CA SER A 106 8.46 1.68 5.82
C SER A 106 8.22 1.36 7.30
N PRO A 107 7.20 1.98 7.93
CA PRO A 107 7.06 1.99 9.39
C PRO A 107 6.92 0.59 10.02
N ASN A 108 6.22 -0.33 9.34
CA ASN A 108 5.90 -1.65 9.85
C ASN A 108 6.72 -2.79 9.18
N PHE A 109 7.68 -2.44 8.32
CA PHE A 109 8.54 -3.44 7.70
C PHE A 109 9.97 -2.90 7.56
N PRO A 110 11.00 -3.64 7.94
CA PRO A 110 12.37 -3.15 7.89
C PRO A 110 12.86 -2.97 6.45
N HIS A 111 13.80 -2.04 6.24
CA HIS A 111 14.40 -1.76 4.94
C HIS A 111 14.98 -3.03 4.29
N LEU A 112 14.82 -3.17 2.98
CA LEU A 112 15.35 -4.29 2.20
C LEU A 112 16.87 -4.19 2.00
N ALA A 113 17.36 -2.97 1.88
CA ALA A 113 18.78 -2.66 1.85
C ALA A 113 19.06 -1.27 2.41
N THR A 114 20.28 -1.10 2.89
CA THR A 114 20.88 0.20 3.25
C THR A 114 22.08 0.44 2.35
N ILE A 115 22.19 1.66 1.83
CA ILE A 115 23.22 2.04 0.89
C ILE A 115 24.21 2.99 1.59
N GLY A 116 25.45 2.58 1.66
CA GLY A 116 26.60 3.35 2.10
C GLY A 116 27.70 3.25 1.07
N THR A 117 28.94 3.05 1.49
CA THR A 117 30.06 2.70 0.60
C THR A 117 29.84 1.34 -0.08
N ALA A 118 29.01 0.49 0.51
CA ALA A 118 28.53 -0.75 -0.04
C ALA A 118 26.99 -0.86 0.08
N ILE A 119 26.39 -1.69 -0.73
CA ILE A 119 24.95 -2.00 -0.63
C ILE A 119 24.76 -3.22 0.29
N GLU A 120 24.27 -2.96 1.48
CA GLU A 120 23.95 -3.99 2.47
C GLU A 120 22.53 -4.52 2.26
N ARG A 121 22.38 -5.51 1.41
CA ARG A 121 21.10 -6.18 1.17
C ARG A 121 20.77 -7.20 2.27
N LYS A 122 19.54 -7.15 2.78
CA LYS A 122 19.01 -8.10 3.76
C LYS A 122 18.25 -9.21 3.03
N LYS A 123 18.94 -10.29 2.68
CA LYS A 123 18.42 -11.39 1.84
C LYS A 123 17.18 -12.08 2.42
N ASP A 124 17.10 -12.18 3.73
CA ASP A 124 16.00 -12.77 4.51
C ASP A 124 14.69 -11.98 4.39
N ARG A 125 14.77 -10.69 4.02
CA ARG A 125 13.61 -9.79 3.87
C ARG A 125 13.05 -9.75 2.46
N LEU A 126 13.79 -10.20 1.46
CA LEU A 126 13.35 -10.15 0.06
C LEU A 126 12.28 -11.19 -0.22
N LEU A 127 11.33 -10.83 -1.07
CA LEU A 127 10.33 -11.77 -1.55
C LEU A 127 10.97 -12.89 -2.36
N LYS A 128 10.56 -14.11 -2.08
CA LYS A 128 10.93 -15.27 -2.89
C LYS A 128 10.15 -15.26 -4.19
N ARG A 129 10.78 -15.72 -5.28
CA ARG A 129 10.08 -15.87 -6.55
C ARG A 129 8.86 -16.78 -6.38
N LYS A 130 7.71 -16.29 -6.77
CA LYS A 130 6.49 -17.11 -6.86
C LYS A 130 6.59 -18.04 -8.07
N LYS A 131 5.94 -19.19 -7.97
CA LYS A 131 5.76 -20.10 -9.10
C LYS A 131 4.76 -19.49 -10.09
N GLY A 132 5.05 -19.55 -11.37
CA GLY A 132 4.19 -19.05 -12.44
C GLY A 132 4.92 -18.08 -13.38
N ALA A 133 4.33 -17.86 -14.56
CA ALA A 133 4.78 -16.84 -15.50
C ALA A 133 4.37 -15.44 -15.00
N PHE A 134 5.13 -14.43 -15.40
CA PHE A 134 4.74 -13.04 -15.19
C PHE A 134 3.38 -12.77 -15.82
N HIS A 135 2.51 -12.05 -15.09
CA HIS A 135 1.20 -11.67 -15.57
C HIS A 135 0.86 -10.25 -15.12
N LEU A 136 0.34 -9.46 -16.05
CA LEU A 136 -0.17 -8.12 -15.76
C LEU A 136 -1.67 -8.19 -15.45
N GLN A 137 -2.05 -7.88 -14.21
CA GLN A 137 -3.44 -7.66 -13.82
C GLN A 137 -3.74 -6.16 -13.83
N MET A 138 -4.54 -5.71 -14.77
CA MET A 138 -4.97 -4.31 -14.82
C MET A 138 -5.95 -3.97 -13.70
N ILE A 139 -5.85 -2.75 -13.19
CA ILE A 139 -6.83 -2.17 -12.25
C ILE A 139 -7.86 -1.37 -13.04
N SER A 140 -9.14 -1.71 -12.88
CA SER A 140 -10.27 -0.94 -13.38
C SER A 140 -10.68 0.15 -12.39
N GLU A 141 -11.37 1.17 -12.87
CA GLU A 141 -11.96 2.19 -12.01
C GLU A 141 -12.99 1.55 -11.07
N GLN A 142 -12.85 1.85 -9.79
CA GLN A 142 -13.76 1.40 -8.74
C GLN A 142 -14.03 2.58 -7.80
N CYS A 143 -15.27 2.73 -7.39
CA CYS A 143 -15.62 3.74 -6.41
C CYS A 143 -15.19 3.27 -5.01
N ILE A 144 -14.03 3.74 -4.55
CA ILE A 144 -13.48 3.48 -3.22
C ILE A 144 -13.19 4.82 -2.55
N ALA A 145 -13.46 4.92 -1.25
CA ALA A 145 -13.11 6.07 -0.44
C ALA A 145 -12.12 5.71 0.67
N ASN A 146 -11.40 6.72 1.14
CA ASN A 146 -10.64 6.65 2.38
C ASN A 146 -11.26 7.67 3.34
N PHE A 147 -11.53 7.24 4.58
CA PHE A 147 -12.07 8.11 5.62
C PHE A 147 -11.27 7.94 6.91
N ARG A 148 -10.69 9.06 7.38
CA ARG A 148 -9.96 9.10 8.63
C ARG A 148 -10.88 9.63 9.73
N LEU A 149 -11.07 8.85 10.79
CA LEU A 149 -11.84 9.27 11.97
C LEU A 149 -11.10 10.40 12.69
N PHE A 150 -11.87 11.33 13.23
CA PHE A 150 -11.36 12.41 14.11
C PHE A 150 -12.38 12.70 15.21
N PRO A 151 -11.95 13.19 16.37
CA PRO A 151 -12.87 13.57 17.44
C PRO A 151 -13.84 14.65 16.98
N GLY A 152 -15.14 14.43 17.21
CA GLY A 152 -16.19 15.36 16.79
C GLY A 152 -16.69 15.18 15.36
N PHE A 153 -16.28 14.11 14.63
CA PHE A 153 -16.95 13.78 13.37
C PHE A 153 -18.42 13.40 13.64
N THR A 154 -19.29 13.72 12.73
CA THR A 154 -20.69 13.33 12.82
C THR A 154 -20.99 12.14 11.93
N THR A 155 -21.90 11.27 12.37
CA THR A 155 -22.32 10.09 11.61
C THR A 155 -22.95 10.47 10.27
N GLU A 156 -23.56 11.67 10.15
CA GLU A 156 -24.12 12.20 8.90
C GLU A 156 -23.08 12.31 7.80
N VAL A 157 -21.86 12.80 8.09
CA VAL A 157 -20.78 12.92 7.07
C VAL A 157 -20.43 11.54 6.49
N LEU A 158 -20.26 10.54 7.36
CA LEU A 158 -19.99 9.19 6.92
C LEU A 158 -21.18 8.57 6.17
N THR A 159 -22.41 8.93 6.56
CA THR A 159 -23.64 8.51 5.86
C THR A 159 -23.65 9.00 4.42
N TYR A 160 -23.31 10.27 4.18
CA TYR A 160 -23.22 10.81 2.81
C TYR A 160 -22.19 10.04 1.97
N ILE A 161 -21.04 9.70 2.55
CA ILE A 161 -19.99 8.93 1.86
C ILE A 161 -20.49 7.50 1.55
N LEU A 162 -21.05 6.81 2.55
CA LEU A 162 -21.48 5.41 2.40
C LEU A 162 -22.75 5.25 1.56
N ASN A 163 -23.53 6.31 1.35
CA ASN A 163 -24.70 6.31 0.45
C ASN A 163 -24.31 6.50 -1.03
N GLN A 164 -23.06 6.84 -1.33
CA GLN A 164 -22.58 6.81 -2.71
C GLN A 164 -22.46 5.35 -3.20
N PRO A 165 -22.35 5.10 -4.52
CA PRO A 165 -22.21 3.75 -5.08
C PRO A 165 -20.83 3.15 -4.79
N LEU A 166 -20.44 3.15 -3.52
CA LEU A 166 -19.15 2.65 -3.06
C LEU A 166 -19.04 1.13 -3.15
N ARG A 167 -17.89 0.66 -3.61
CA ARG A 167 -17.49 -0.74 -3.54
C ARG A 167 -16.64 -1.03 -2.31
N GLY A 168 -15.98 0.00 -1.76
CA GLY A 168 -15.16 -0.15 -0.57
C GLY A 168 -14.78 1.14 0.11
N LEU A 169 -14.41 1.04 1.39
CA LEU A 169 -13.92 2.14 2.21
C LEU A 169 -12.73 1.65 3.04
N ILE A 170 -11.64 2.40 2.98
CA ILE A 170 -10.56 2.29 3.95
C ILE A 170 -10.90 3.23 5.10
N LEU A 171 -11.17 2.66 6.27
CA LEU A 171 -11.50 3.40 7.48
C LEU A 171 -10.26 3.47 8.37
N GLU A 172 -9.67 4.66 8.48
CA GLU A 172 -8.53 4.90 9.36
C GLU A 172 -9.02 5.21 10.77
N THR A 173 -8.82 4.27 11.68
CA THR A 173 -9.30 4.30 13.05
C THR A 173 -8.18 4.58 14.06
N TYR A 174 -8.53 4.73 15.34
CA TYR A 174 -7.58 5.09 16.40
C TYR A 174 -6.76 3.88 16.87
N GLY A 175 -5.48 4.10 17.16
CA GLY A 175 -4.60 3.12 17.80
C GLY A 175 -4.63 1.75 17.12
N VAL A 176 -4.98 0.71 17.86
CA VAL A 176 -5.02 -0.68 17.37
C VAL A 176 -6.32 -1.04 16.62
N GLY A 177 -7.02 -0.07 16.09
CA GLY A 177 -8.24 -0.30 15.31
C GLY A 177 -9.52 0.09 16.06
N ASN A 178 -9.45 1.05 16.98
CA ASN A 178 -10.58 1.50 17.78
C ASN A 178 -11.38 2.62 17.09
N ALA A 179 -12.71 2.62 17.33
CA ALA A 179 -13.63 3.66 16.89
C ALA A 179 -14.67 3.94 18.00
N PRO A 180 -15.47 5.00 17.92
CA PRO A 180 -16.55 5.21 18.84
C PRO A 180 -17.52 4.02 18.85
N ASN A 181 -17.63 3.34 19.99
CA ASN A 181 -18.49 2.15 20.14
C ASN A 181 -19.77 2.44 20.95
N ASN A 182 -19.87 3.64 21.50
CA ASN A 182 -21.03 4.13 22.26
C ASN A 182 -22.05 4.87 21.38
N ASP A 183 -21.86 4.92 20.07
CA ASP A 183 -22.79 5.44 19.08
C ASP A 183 -23.42 4.29 18.28
N PRO A 184 -24.64 3.83 18.64
CA PRO A 184 -25.32 2.77 17.92
C PRO A 184 -25.60 3.13 16.45
N SER A 185 -25.81 4.41 16.14
CA SER A 185 -26.09 4.87 14.77
C SER A 185 -24.87 4.71 13.86
N PHE A 186 -23.67 4.99 14.36
CA PHE A 186 -22.42 4.76 13.67
C PHE A 186 -22.19 3.27 13.36
N LEU A 187 -22.37 2.39 14.37
CA LEU A 187 -22.20 0.96 14.17
C LEU A 187 -23.22 0.39 13.20
N LYS A 188 -24.49 0.82 13.31
CA LYS A 188 -25.55 0.41 12.39
C LYS A 188 -25.27 0.83 10.95
N LEU A 189 -24.78 2.05 10.75
CA LEU A 189 -24.40 2.57 9.42
C LEU A 189 -23.32 1.70 8.77
N LEU A 190 -22.29 1.28 9.52
CA LEU A 190 -21.23 0.40 9.02
C LEU A 190 -21.76 -0.99 8.68
N GLU A 191 -22.61 -1.55 9.53
CA GLU A 191 -23.25 -2.85 9.31
C GLU A 191 -24.12 -2.84 8.04
N ASP A 192 -24.96 -1.82 7.87
CA ASP A 192 -25.82 -1.65 6.69
C ASP A 192 -24.99 -1.50 5.40
N ALA A 193 -23.88 -0.78 5.46
CA ALA A 193 -22.95 -0.69 4.32
C ALA A 193 -22.35 -2.07 3.97
N CYS A 194 -21.92 -2.84 4.97
CA CYS A 194 -21.41 -4.19 4.78
C CYS A 194 -22.47 -5.14 4.21
N GLN A 195 -23.73 -5.03 4.64
CA GLN A 195 -24.85 -5.82 4.12
C GLN A 195 -25.16 -5.50 2.65
N ARG A 196 -25.02 -4.24 2.25
CA ARG A 196 -25.11 -3.82 0.83
C ARG A 196 -23.93 -4.31 -0.02
N GLY A 197 -22.91 -4.94 0.58
CA GLY A 197 -21.74 -5.47 -0.12
C GLY A 197 -20.55 -4.51 -0.20
N VAL A 198 -20.59 -3.37 0.49
CA VAL A 198 -19.42 -2.48 0.62
C VAL A 198 -18.36 -3.17 1.50
N ILE A 199 -17.12 -3.17 1.04
CA ILE A 199 -16.00 -3.76 1.77
C ILE A 199 -15.35 -2.69 2.64
N LEU A 200 -15.50 -2.79 3.96
CA LEU A 200 -14.93 -1.87 4.92
C LEU A 200 -13.65 -2.46 5.50
N VAL A 201 -12.52 -1.78 5.29
CA VAL A 201 -11.19 -2.20 5.77
C VAL A 201 -10.76 -1.26 6.89
N ASN A 202 -10.51 -1.83 8.07
CA ASN A 202 -10.04 -1.09 9.25
C ASN A 202 -8.52 -0.98 9.21
N CYS A 203 -7.99 0.23 9.04
CA CYS A 203 -6.56 0.56 9.10
C CYS A 203 -6.27 1.45 10.31
N SER A 204 -5.07 1.36 10.86
CA SER A 204 -4.65 2.27 11.93
C SER A 204 -4.25 3.65 11.39
N GLN A 205 -4.55 4.71 12.15
CA GLN A 205 -3.98 6.04 11.92
C GLN A 205 -2.52 6.15 12.37
N CYS A 206 -2.08 5.21 13.21
CA CYS A 206 -0.69 5.17 13.66
C CYS A 206 0.21 4.62 12.56
N GLN A 207 1.38 5.24 12.36
CA GLN A 207 2.36 4.77 11.40
C GLN A 207 2.95 3.42 11.80
N HIS A 208 3.17 3.21 13.12
CA HIS A 208 3.69 1.96 13.67
C HIS A 208 2.60 1.17 14.38
N GLY A 209 2.67 -0.14 14.24
CA GLY A 209 1.74 -1.08 14.86
C GLY A 209 0.74 -1.68 13.86
N ARG A 210 -0.25 -2.35 14.39
CA ARG A 210 -1.24 -3.06 13.57
C ARG A 210 -2.65 -2.98 14.17
N VAL A 211 -3.63 -3.25 13.35
CA VAL A 211 -5.02 -3.38 13.76
C VAL A 211 -5.25 -4.76 14.39
N GLU A 212 -5.73 -4.78 15.63
CA GLU A 212 -6.05 -5.97 16.41
C GLU A 212 -7.49 -5.94 16.91
N MET A 213 -8.43 -6.26 16.03
CA MET A 213 -9.88 -6.13 16.28
C MET A 213 -10.43 -7.14 17.32
N SER A 214 -9.62 -8.08 17.77
CA SER A 214 -10.01 -9.06 18.79
C SER A 214 -9.54 -8.71 20.22
N GLN A 215 -8.67 -7.71 20.36
CA GLN A 215 -8.00 -7.41 21.62
C GLN A 215 -8.84 -6.53 22.56
N TYR A 216 -9.68 -5.64 22.01
CA TYR A 216 -10.51 -4.72 22.75
C TYR A 216 -11.98 -4.81 22.34
N ALA A 217 -12.90 -4.50 23.27
CA ALA A 217 -14.34 -4.52 23.02
C ALA A 217 -14.74 -3.65 21.82
N THR A 218 -14.07 -2.50 21.65
CA THR A 218 -14.30 -1.56 20.53
C THR A 218 -13.95 -2.17 19.17
N GLY A 219 -12.82 -2.89 19.07
CA GLY A 219 -12.44 -3.59 17.86
C GLY A 219 -13.37 -4.77 17.54
N PHE A 220 -13.84 -5.46 18.57
CA PHE A 220 -14.79 -6.57 18.41
C PHE A 220 -16.14 -6.11 17.83
N THR A 221 -16.66 -4.92 18.25
CA THR A 221 -17.90 -4.37 17.68
C THR A 221 -17.77 -4.04 16.21
N LEU A 222 -16.64 -3.48 15.77
CA LEU A 222 -16.37 -3.22 14.36
C LEU A 222 -16.30 -4.51 13.53
N LYS A 223 -15.64 -5.53 14.06
CA LYS A 223 -15.59 -6.86 13.43
C LYS A 223 -16.99 -7.47 13.30
N LYS A 224 -17.83 -7.34 14.34
CA LYS A 224 -19.22 -7.80 14.31
C LYS A 224 -20.07 -7.04 13.29
N ALA A 225 -19.82 -5.73 13.10
CA ALA A 225 -20.44 -4.92 12.05
C ALA A 225 -19.97 -5.31 10.62
N GLY A 226 -18.98 -6.19 10.49
CA GLY A 226 -18.54 -6.76 9.21
C GLY A 226 -17.28 -6.15 8.63
N LEU A 227 -16.57 -5.29 9.37
CA LEU A 227 -15.27 -4.77 8.96
C LEU A 227 -14.22 -5.88 8.97
N ILE A 228 -13.22 -5.74 8.10
CA ILE A 228 -12.04 -6.62 8.05
C ILE A 228 -10.80 -5.86 8.47
N SER A 229 -9.81 -6.60 9.01
CA SER A 229 -8.56 -6.00 9.46
C SER A 229 -7.66 -5.64 8.29
N GLY A 230 -7.09 -4.44 8.31
CA GLY A 230 -5.96 -4.04 7.49
C GLY A 230 -4.61 -4.52 8.03
N TYR A 231 -4.58 -5.13 9.22
CA TYR A 231 -3.36 -5.51 9.94
C TYR A 231 -2.39 -4.33 10.04
N ASP A 232 -1.15 -4.50 9.60
CA ASP A 232 -0.09 -3.50 9.58
C ASP A 232 0.13 -2.88 8.19
N MET A 233 -0.84 -3.04 7.27
CA MET A 233 -0.80 -2.37 5.96
C MET A 233 -0.82 -0.86 6.12
N THR A 234 -0.08 -0.18 5.25
CA THR A 234 -0.28 1.26 5.08
C THR A 234 -1.64 1.53 4.44
N PRO A 235 -2.28 2.69 4.68
CA PRO A 235 -3.53 3.05 4.00
C PRO A 235 -3.42 3.00 2.48
N GLU A 236 -2.26 3.39 1.92
CA GLU A 236 -1.96 3.32 0.49
C GLU A 236 -1.99 1.87 -0.02
N ALA A 237 -1.35 0.96 0.71
CA ALA A 237 -1.34 -0.46 0.35
C ALA A 237 -2.72 -1.08 0.47
N ALA A 238 -3.46 -0.80 1.53
CA ALA A 238 -4.83 -1.29 1.73
C ALA A 238 -5.77 -0.80 0.61
N HIS A 239 -5.68 0.48 0.23
CA HIS A 239 -6.44 1.06 -0.87
C HIS A 239 -6.12 0.37 -2.20
N CYS A 240 -4.83 0.26 -2.56
CA CYS A 240 -4.41 -0.36 -3.81
C CYS A 240 -4.73 -1.86 -3.86
N LYS A 241 -4.61 -2.58 -2.74
CA LYS A 241 -5.00 -3.99 -2.64
C LYS A 241 -6.50 -4.18 -2.87
N LEU A 242 -7.32 -3.32 -2.27
CA LEU A 242 -8.76 -3.37 -2.46
C LEU A 242 -9.16 -3.09 -3.91
N LEU A 243 -8.55 -2.06 -4.55
CA LEU A 243 -8.72 -1.77 -5.98
C LEU A 243 -8.37 -2.96 -6.86
N TYR A 244 -7.19 -3.56 -6.63
CA TYR A 244 -6.75 -4.75 -7.35
C TYR A 244 -7.71 -5.92 -7.20
N LEU A 245 -8.15 -6.21 -5.98
CA LEU A 245 -9.06 -7.33 -5.72
C LEU A 245 -10.45 -7.12 -6.31
N LEU A 246 -10.99 -5.90 -6.25
CA LEU A 246 -12.26 -5.51 -6.88
C LEU A 246 -12.20 -5.57 -8.40
N SER A 247 -11.03 -5.32 -8.99
CA SER A 247 -10.80 -5.45 -10.43
C SER A 247 -10.71 -6.91 -10.89
N LYS A 248 -10.23 -7.79 -10.02
CA LYS A 248 -9.98 -9.20 -10.35
C LYS A 248 -11.12 -10.14 -9.98
N TYR A 249 -11.90 -9.80 -8.95
CA TYR A 249 -12.93 -10.69 -8.40
C TYR A 249 -14.27 -9.97 -8.21
N SER A 250 -15.37 -10.68 -8.43
CA SER A 250 -16.73 -10.17 -8.20
C SER A 250 -17.33 -10.56 -6.84
N LYS A 251 -16.87 -11.68 -6.25
CA LYS A 251 -17.46 -12.23 -5.00
C LYS A 251 -16.90 -11.52 -3.77
N VAL A 252 -17.74 -10.73 -3.08
CA VAL A 252 -17.38 -9.97 -1.86
C VAL A 252 -16.70 -10.85 -0.80
N LYS A 253 -17.25 -12.05 -0.52
CA LYS A 253 -16.65 -12.98 0.46
C LYS A 253 -15.21 -13.36 0.10
N LYS A 254 -14.90 -13.57 -1.19
CA LYS A 254 -13.55 -13.89 -1.66
C LYS A 254 -12.62 -12.71 -1.50
N ILE A 255 -13.10 -11.51 -1.84
CA ILE A 255 -12.30 -10.27 -1.71
C ILE A 255 -11.97 -10.02 -0.23
N LYS A 256 -12.96 -10.09 0.67
CA LYS A 256 -12.75 -9.95 2.11
C LYS A 256 -11.68 -10.93 2.62
N ALA A 257 -11.77 -12.20 2.26
CA ALA A 257 -10.79 -13.20 2.65
C ALA A 257 -9.37 -12.89 2.13
N LEU A 258 -9.25 -12.44 0.87
CA LEU A 258 -7.96 -12.09 0.27
C LEU A 258 -7.36 -10.78 0.80
N MET A 259 -8.20 -9.85 1.28
CA MET A 259 -7.69 -8.64 1.95
C MET A 259 -6.88 -8.96 3.20
N GLU A 260 -7.21 -10.03 3.90
CA GLU A 260 -6.55 -10.46 5.14
C GLU A 260 -5.40 -11.48 4.91
N VAL A 261 -5.02 -11.76 3.65
CA VAL A 261 -3.91 -12.66 3.29
C VAL A 261 -2.78 -11.85 2.70
N ASP A 262 -1.54 -12.15 3.09
CA ASP A 262 -0.35 -11.58 2.43
C ASP A 262 -0.26 -12.08 0.97
N LEU A 263 -0.39 -11.16 0.03
CA LEU A 263 -0.31 -11.44 -1.41
C LEU A 263 1.09 -11.21 -1.97
N CYS A 264 1.75 -10.14 -1.56
CA CYS A 264 3.07 -9.74 -2.09
C CYS A 264 3.89 -8.94 -1.07
N GLY A 265 3.80 -9.29 0.20
CA GLY A 265 4.59 -8.71 1.27
C GLY A 265 3.99 -7.44 1.89
N GLU A 266 2.74 -7.13 1.61
CA GLU A 266 2.08 -5.90 2.05
C GLU A 266 1.63 -5.92 3.50
N LEU A 267 1.52 -7.09 4.12
CA LEU A 267 1.13 -7.22 5.53
C LEU A 267 1.92 -8.31 6.26
N SER A 268 2.02 -8.16 7.57
CA SER A 268 2.49 -9.18 8.52
C SER A 268 1.34 -9.60 9.44
N ARG A 269 1.29 -10.88 9.82
CA ARG A 269 0.29 -11.43 10.74
C ARG A 269 0.84 -11.55 12.15
#